data_4c8d52b096bde00d3edb3573461ab5fd
#
_entry.id   4c8d52b096bde00d3edb3573461ab5fd
#
_cell.length_a   1.000
_cell.length_b   1.000
_cell.length_c   1.000
_cell.angle_alpha   90.00
_cell.angle_beta   90.00
_cell.angle_gamma   90.00
#
_symmetry.space_group_name_H-M   'P 1'
#
loop_
_entity.id
_entity.type
_entity.pdbx_description
1 polymer ?
#
loop_
_entity_poly.entity_id
_entity_poly.type
_entity_poly.pdbx_seq_one_letter_code
_entity_poly.pdbx_strand_id
1 'polypeptide(L)'
;MSSAFLTYISELMTTKRYAKRTIKCYLYWIKFFILYHHKRHPNEMGDKEVEAFLSYLSNERHVAVKTQATALNALCFLYRHIIVRPLSKDMQFNKARVAQKLPVVLTRSEIQSLLLNMHPKHMLIAQLLYGSGLRLMEGLRLRVQDIDFDYLSVMVWQGKGNKNRRVTLAEELVPALKNQISAVNQLFLCDIKNQEYAGVWLPYALSRKYPNAPK
;
A
#
# COMPACT_ATOMS: atom_id res chain seq x y z
N MET A 1 3.90 11.19 22.59
CA MET A 1 4.98 10.27 23.03
C MET A 1 4.57 8.86 22.67
N SER A 2 5.43 8.11 21.99
CA SER A 2 5.18 6.68 21.74
C SER A 2 5.43 5.92 23.05
N SER A 3 4.48 5.07 23.46
CA SER A 3 4.67 4.17 24.60
C SER A 3 5.79 3.19 24.28
N ALA A 4 6.67 2.90 25.24
CA ALA A 4 7.73 1.89 25.09
C ALA A 4 7.19 0.53 24.61
N PHE A 5 5.98 0.17 25.05
CA PHE A 5 5.27 -1.03 24.59
C PHE A 5 4.98 -1.02 23.08
N LEU A 6 4.45 0.09 22.54
CA LEU A 6 4.17 0.20 21.11
C LEU A 6 5.46 0.25 20.27
N THR A 7 6.53 0.83 20.80
CA THR A 7 7.85 0.81 20.17
C THR A 7 8.38 -0.62 20.05
N TYR A 8 8.34 -1.39 21.13
CA TYR A 8 8.72 -2.81 21.14
C TYR A 8 7.93 -3.63 20.08
N ILE A 9 6.60 -3.43 19.99
CA ILE A 9 5.78 -4.11 18.98
C ILE A 9 6.24 -3.73 17.57
N SER A 10 6.53 -2.44 17.32
CA SER A 10 7.03 -1.95 16.03
C SER A 10 8.35 -2.60 15.64
N GLU A 11 9.28 -2.71 16.56
CA GLU A 11 10.59 -3.33 16.36
C GLU A 11 10.46 -4.83 16.06
N LEU A 12 9.65 -5.56 16.83
CA LEU A 12 9.39 -6.97 16.58
C LEU A 12 8.74 -7.20 15.21
N MET A 13 7.76 -6.37 14.82
CA MET A 13 7.15 -6.46 13.49
C MET A 13 8.16 -6.15 12.38
N THR A 14 9.07 -5.21 12.61
CA THR A 14 10.15 -4.88 11.66
C THR A 14 11.11 -6.06 11.51
N THR A 15 11.53 -6.69 12.60
CA THR A 15 12.36 -7.90 12.60
C THR A 15 11.67 -9.05 11.85
N LYS A 16 10.35 -9.18 12.00
CA LYS A 16 9.52 -10.15 11.25
C LYS A 16 9.24 -9.71 9.80
N ARG A 17 9.87 -8.63 9.31
CA ARG A 17 9.77 -8.10 7.93
C ARG A 17 8.35 -7.71 7.50
N TYR A 18 7.52 -7.25 8.41
CA TYR A 18 6.22 -6.68 8.05
C TYR A 18 6.39 -5.37 7.28
N ALA A 19 5.51 -5.12 6.31
CA ALA A 19 5.51 -3.85 5.58
C ALA A 19 5.21 -2.67 6.53
N LYS A 20 5.89 -1.54 6.36
CA LYS A 20 5.71 -0.33 7.20
C LYS A 20 4.24 0.08 7.34
N ARG A 21 3.43 -0.05 6.26
CA ARG A 21 1.99 0.25 6.29
C ARG A 21 1.22 -0.72 7.20
N THR A 22 1.58 -2.00 7.20
CA THR A 22 0.98 -3.01 8.09
C THR A 22 1.33 -2.72 9.54
N ILE A 23 2.60 -2.39 9.82
CA ILE A 23 3.04 -2.01 11.17
C ILE A 23 2.24 -0.82 11.68
N LYS A 24 2.15 0.28 10.90
CA LYS A 24 1.35 1.46 11.27
C LYS A 24 -0.12 1.10 11.55
N CYS A 25 -0.71 0.26 10.71
CA CYS A 25 -2.10 -0.16 10.85
C CYS A 25 -2.32 -0.99 12.11
N TYR A 26 -1.44 -1.95 12.41
CA TYR A 26 -1.55 -2.79 13.60
C TYR A 26 -1.33 -1.98 14.88
N LEU A 27 -0.32 -1.11 14.90
CA LEU A 27 -0.09 -0.22 16.04
C LEU A 27 -1.28 0.71 16.31
N TYR A 28 -1.94 1.21 15.25
CA TYR A 28 -3.16 2.01 15.39
C TYR A 28 -4.26 1.23 16.11
N TRP A 29 -4.57 0.01 15.68
CA TRP A 29 -5.63 -0.81 16.27
C TRP A 29 -5.29 -1.27 17.69
N ILE A 30 -4.05 -1.65 17.96
CA ILE A 30 -3.58 -2.03 19.31
C ILE A 30 -3.69 -0.83 20.25
N LYS A 31 -3.23 0.35 19.81
CA LYS A 31 -3.36 1.59 20.59
C LYS A 31 -4.83 1.91 20.86
N PHE A 32 -5.69 1.77 19.86
CA PHE A 32 -7.11 2.08 20.02
C PHE A 32 -7.78 1.10 21.00
N PHE A 33 -7.49 -0.19 20.92
CA PHE A 33 -7.94 -1.19 21.87
C PHE A 33 -7.54 -0.86 23.32
N ILE A 34 -6.28 -0.51 23.55
CA ILE A 34 -5.77 -0.11 24.88
C ILE A 34 -6.49 1.14 25.39
N LEU A 35 -6.73 2.14 24.53
CA LEU A 35 -7.43 3.36 24.91
C LEU A 35 -8.91 3.10 25.20
N TYR A 36 -9.57 2.26 24.43
CA TYR A 36 -10.96 1.86 24.65
C TYR A 36 -11.16 1.23 26.03
N HIS A 37 -10.19 0.44 26.48
CA HIS A 37 -10.18 -0.16 27.81
C HIS A 37 -9.43 0.67 28.86
N HIS A 38 -9.53 2.00 28.79
CA HIS A 38 -9.00 2.94 29.81
C HIS A 38 -7.52 2.74 30.11
N LYS A 39 -6.71 2.43 29.10
CA LYS A 39 -5.27 2.19 29.18
C LYS A 39 -4.88 0.97 30.04
N ARG A 40 -5.80 0.00 30.24
CA ARG A 40 -5.44 -1.29 30.85
C ARG A 40 -4.37 -1.98 30.00
N HIS A 41 -3.45 -2.68 30.67
CA HIS A 41 -2.42 -3.41 29.96
C HIS A 41 -2.99 -4.67 29.29
N PRO A 42 -2.62 -5.01 28.04
CA PRO A 42 -3.16 -6.18 27.32
C PRO A 42 -2.97 -7.53 28.06
N ASN A 43 -1.96 -7.65 28.93
CA ASN A 43 -1.80 -8.84 29.78
C ASN A 43 -2.97 -9.09 30.74
N GLU A 44 -3.68 -8.04 31.13
CA GLU A 44 -4.83 -8.09 32.05
C GLU A 44 -6.17 -8.26 31.30
N MET A 45 -6.11 -8.32 29.98
CA MET A 45 -7.25 -8.42 29.10
C MET A 45 -7.20 -9.73 28.31
N GLY A 46 -8.33 -10.16 27.76
CA GLY A 46 -8.45 -11.39 26.99
C GLY A 46 -9.59 -11.37 26.00
N ASP A 47 -10.16 -12.54 25.73
CA ASP A 47 -11.21 -12.74 24.74
C ASP A 47 -12.40 -11.81 24.98
N LYS A 48 -12.88 -11.70 26.23
CA LYS A 48 -14.03 -10.84 26.57
C LYS A 48 -13.83 -9.37 26.20
N GLU A 49 -12.66 -8.82 26.51
CA GLU A 49 -12.33 -7.44 26.18
C GLU A 49 -12.16 -7.25 24.66
N VAL A 50 -11.63 -8.24 23.96
CA VAL A 50 -11.52 -8.22 22.49
C VAL A 50 -12.90 -8.29 21.86
N GLU A 51 -13.80 -9.15 22.34
CA GLU A 51 -15.20 -9.26 21.88
C GLU A 51 -15.96 -7.95 22.10
N ALA A 52 -15.83 -7.34 23.28
CA ALA A 52 -16.46 -6.05 23.59
C ALA A 52 -15.97 -4.96 22.63
N PHE A 53 -14.66 -4.87 22.41
CA PHE A 53 -14.08 -3.89 21.48
C PHE A 53 -14.53 -4.11 20.05
N LEU A 54 -14.54 -5.35 19.55
CA LEU A 54 -14.96 -5.65 18.18
C LEU A 54 -16.46 -5.38 18.00
N SER A 55 -17.29 -5.67 19.01
CA SER A 55 -18.71 -5.35 19.00
C SER A 55 -18.95 -3.83 19.01
N TYR A 56 -18.19 -3.07 19.80
CA TYR A 56 -18.19 -1.61 19.77
C TYR A 56 -17.87 -1.06 18.38
N LEU A 57 -16.85 -1.62 17.70
CA LEU A 57 -16.50 -1.19 16.34
C LEU A 57 -17.65 -1.40 15.35
N SER A 58 -18.40 -2.49 15.50
CA SER A 58 -19.56 -2.79 14.65
C SER A 58 -20.77 -1.91 14.98
N ASN A 59 -21.15 -1.85 16.25
CA ASN A 59 -22.42 -1.29 16.68
C ASN A 59 -22.42 0.23 16.79
N GLU A 60 -21.34 0.79 17.34
CA GLU A 60 -21.24 2.23 17.61
C GLU A 60 -20.43 2.97 16.56
N ARG A 61 -19.34 2.36 16.10
CA ARG A 61 -18.47 2.97 15.10
C ARG A 61 -18.87 2.64 13.66
N HIS A 62 -19.79 1.73 13.45
CA HIS A 62 -20.32 1.30 12.14
C HIS A 62 -19.22 1.04 11.11
N VAL A 63 -18.09 0.44 11.55
CA VAL A 63 -16.97 0.18 10.66
C VAL A 63 -17.28 -0.90 9.62
N ALA A 64 -16.65 -0.81 8.46
CA ALA A 64 -16.77 -1.84 7.43
C ALA A 64 -16.20 -3.19 7.90
N VAL A 65 -16.75 -4.31 7.38
CA VAL A 65 -16.31 -5.68 7.70
C VAL A 65 -14.79 -5.85 7.59
N LYS A 66 -14.20 -5.35 6.52
CA LYS A 66 -12.73 -5.41 6.32
C LYS A 66 -11.96 -4.63 7.37
N THR A 67 -12.53 -3.56 7.88
CA THR A 67 -11.92 -2.73 8.94
C THR A 67 -11.94 -3.48 10.26
N GLN A 68 -13.11 -4.07 10.64
CA GLN A 68 -13.22 -4.90 11.84
C GLN A 68 -12.28 -6.12 11.77
N ALA A 69 -12.21 -6.81 10.62
CA ALA A 69 -11.29 -7.92 10.41
C ALA A 69 -9.82 -7.50 10.53
N THR A 70 -9.46 -6.28 10.09
CA THR A 70 -8.11 -5.76 10.26
C THR A 70 -7.78 -5.48 11.73
N ALA A 71 -8.74 -4.95 12.50
CA ALA A 71 -8.60 -4.77 13.95
C ALA A 71 -8.40 -6.12 14.65
N LEU A 72 -9.24 -7.11 14.33
CA LEU A 72 -9.09 -8.48 14.86
C LEU A 72 -7.71 -9.06 14.55
N ASN A 73 -7.24 -8.96 13.31
CA ASN A 73 -5.92 -9.46 12.91
C ASN A 73 -4.78 -8.79 13.70
N ALA A 74 -4.89 -7.49 13.98
CA ALA A 74 -3.92 -6.77 14.79
C ALA A 74 -3.91 -7.27 16.24
N LEU A 75 -5.08 -7.54 16.84
CA LEU A 75 -5.21 -8.10 18.18
C LEU A 75 -4.75 -9.57 18.23
N CYS A 76 -5.10 -10.38 17.24
CA CYS A 76 -4.58 -11.75 17.12
C CYS A 76 -3.03 -11.76 17.06
N PHE A 77 -2.43 -10.82 16.33
CA PHE A 77 -0.97 -10.67 16.31
C PHE A 77 -0.44 -10.32 17.70
N LEU A 78 -1.05 -9.33 18.37
CA LEU A 78 -0.67 -8.90 19.72
C LEU A 78 -0.68 -10.08 20.70
N TYR A 79 -1.81 -10.76 20.81
CA TYR A 79 -1.98 -11.85 21.76
C TYR A 79 -1.12 -13.07 21.44
N ARG A 80 -0.93 -13.39 20.17
CA ARG A 80 -0.10 -14.54 19.77
C ARG A 80 1.40 -14.30 19.93
N HIS A 81 1.90 -13.11 19.57
CA HIS A 81 3.35 -12.88 19.44
C HIS A 81 3.96 -12.01 20.53
N ILE A 82 3.17 -11.24 21.26
CA ILE A 82 3.64 -10.33 22.30
C ILE A 82 3.23 -10.84 23.68
N ILE A 83 1.93 -11.13 23.83
CA ILE A 83 1.37 -11.61 25.11
C ILE A 83 1.61 -13.10 25.29
N VAL A 84 1.85 -13.83 24.17
CA VAL A 84 2.06 -15.30 24.14
C VAL A 84 0.87 -16.07 24.75
N ARG A 85 -0.33 -15.51 24.62
CA ARG A 85 -1.61 -16.10 25.02
C ARG A 85 -2.60 -15.92 23.86
N PRO A 86 -2.64 -16.84 22.88
CA PRO A 86 -3.50 -16.72 21.70
C PRO A 86 -4.97 -16.59 22.11
N LEU A 87 -5.71 -15.76 21.39
CA LEU A 87 -7.17 -15.61 21.53
C LEU A 87 -7.88 -16.89 21.09
N SER A 88 -9.04 -17.14 21.70
CA SER A 88 -9.93 -18.25 21.32
C SER A 88 -10.40 -18.11 19.86
N LYS A 89 -10.63 -19.26 19.23
CA LYS A 89 -11.23 -19.30 17.88
C LYS A 89 -12.75 -19.10 17.93
N ASP A 90 -13.35 -19.34 19.08
CA ASP A 90 -14.80 -19.35 19.27
C ASP A 90 -15.35 -18.05 19.87
N MET A 91 -14.58 -16.96 19.75
CA MET A 91 -15.01 -15.64 20.23
C MET A 91 -16.35 -15.22 19.62
N GLN A 92 -17.25 -14.73 20.47
CA GLN A 92 -18.58 -14.26 20.10
C GLN A 92 -18.63 -12.73 20.13
N PHE A 93 -18.65 -12.10 18.96
CA PHE A 93 -18.78 -10.66 18.82
C PHE A 93 -19.70 -10.29 17.66
N ASN A 94 -20.29 -9.09 17.73
CA ASN A 94 -21.14 -8.59 16.66
C ASN A 94 -20.33 -8.31 15.40
N LYS A 95 -20.54 -9.14 14.37
CA LYS A 95 -19.85 -8.99 13.09
C LYS A 95 -20.49 -7.86 12.29
N ALA A 96 -19.66 -6.94 11.80
CA ALA A 96 -20.12 -5.92 10.87
C ALA A 96 -20.71 -6.59 9.62
N ARG A 97 -21.90 -6.14 9.21
CA ARG A 97 -22.60 -6.68 8.03
C ARG A 97 -22.51 -5.67 6.89
N VAL A 98 -22.05 -6.12 5.75
CA VAL A 98 -22.13 -5.36 4.50
C VAL A 98 -22.53 -6.33 3.40
N ALA A 99 -23.53 -5.97 2.62
CA ALA A 99 -23.87 -6.70 1.41
C ALA A 99 -22.61 -6.71 0.48
N GLN A 100 -22.23 -7.89 0.02
CA GLN A 100 -21.19 -8.00 -1.01
C GLN A 100 -21.69 -7.30 -2.28
N LYS A 101 -21.12 -6.12 -2.56
CA LYS A 101 -21.31 -5.46 -3.84
C LYS A 101 -20.36 -6.09 -4.84
N LEU A 102 -20.89 -6.63 -5.92
CA LEU A 102 -20.08 -7.04 -7.05
C LEU A 102 -19.37 -5.81 -7.62
N PRO A 103 -18.10 -5.93 -7.99
CA PRO A 103 -17.39 -4.86 -8.66
C PRO A 103 -18.14 -4.47 -9.95
N VAL A 104 -18.35 -3.20 -10.17
CA VAL A 104 -18.83 -2.69 -11.46
C VAL A 104 -17.67 -2.80 -12.44
N VAL A 105 -17.86 -3.55 -13.51
CA VAL A 105 -16.91 -3.68 -14.63
C VAL A 105 -17.40 -2.81 -15.75
N LEU A 106 -16.59 -1.83 -16.15
CA LEU A 106 -16.91 -0.94 -17.27
C LEU A 106 -16.75 -1.68 -18.60
N THR A 107 -17.64 -1.39 -19.54
CA THR A 107 -17.53 -1.84 -20.92
C THR A 107 -16.38 -1.12 -21.64
N ARG A 108 -15.98 -1.64 -22.80
CA ARG A 108 -14.93 -1.01 -23.63
C ARG A 108 -15.28 0.41 -24.03
N SER A 109 -16.54 0.67 -24.40
CA SER A 109 -17.04 2.00 -24.78
C SER A 109 -17.03 2.98 -23.60
N GLU A 110 -17.41 2.54 -22.41
CA GLU A 110 -17.36 3.37 -21.20
C GLU A 110 -15.92 3.73 -20.83
N ILE A 111 -14.99 2.79 -20.97
CA ILE A 111 -13.56 3.06 -20.72
C ILE A 111 -13.01 4.06 -21.74
N GLN A 112 -13.35 3.91 -23.03
CA GLN A 112 -12.97 4.89 -24.05
C GLN A 112 -13.50 6.29 -23.72
N SER A 113 -14.78 6.39 -23.38
CA SER A 113 -15.39 7.66 -22.99
C SER A 113 -14.72 8.26 -21.74
N LEU A 114 -14.41 7.43 -20.74
CA LEU A 114 -13.71 7.87 -19.55
C LEU A 114 -12.32 8.42 -19.87
N LEU A 115 -11.53 7.71 -20.68
CA LEU A 115 -10.19 8.13 -21.06
C LEU A 115 -10.20 9.42 -21.87
N LEU A 116 -11.14 9.58 -22.83
CA LEU A 116 -11.28 10.80 -23.65
C LEU A 116 -11.65 12.03 -22.82
N ASN A 117 -12.41 11.86 -21.74
CA ASN A 117 -12.80 12.95 -20.83
C ASN A 117 -11.79 13.18 -19.69
N MET A 118 -10.71 12.40 -19.65
CA MET A 118 -9.68 12.57 -18.63
C MET A 118 -8.76 13.73 -18.97
N HIS A 119 -8.30 14.44 -17.92
CA HIS A 119 -7.30 15.49 -18.12
C HIS A 119 -6.04 14.92 -18.79
N PRO A 120 -5.48 15.55 -19.84
CA PRO A 120 -4.36 15.02 -20.64
C PRO A 120 -3.16 14.58 -19.79
N LYS A 121 -2.87 15.31 -18.70
CA LYS A 121 -1.80 14.97 -17.74
C LYS A 121 -1.89 13.56 -17.16
N HIS A 122 -3.10 13.01 -17.04
CA HIS A 122 -3.34 11.71 -16.44
C HIS A 122 -3.69 10.61 -17.43
N MET A 123 -3.89 10.97 -18.70
CA MET A 123 -4.35 10.04 -19.72
C MET A 123 -3.36 8.89 -19.94
N LEU A 124 -2.09 9.20 -20.19
CA LEU A 124 -1.07 8.19 -20.46
C LEU A 124 -0.93 7.17 -19.31
N ILE A 125 -0.90 7.64 -18.06
CA ILE A 125 -0.81 6.73 -16.92
C ILE A 125 -2.07 5.88 -16.78
N ALA A 126 -3.26 6.43 -17.01
CA ALA A 126 -4.51 5.69 -16.94
C ALA A 126 -4.59 4.61 -18.06
N GLN A 127 -4.19 4.95 -19.27
CA GLN A 127 -4.09 4.00 -20.37
C GLN A 127 -3.10 2.88 -20.07
N LEU A 128 -1.93 3.21 -19.49
CA LEU A 128 -0.93 2.23 -19.08
C LEU A 128 -1.45 1.30 -17.99
N LEU A 129 -2.11 1.85 -16.96
CA LEU A 129 -2.72 1.04 -15.89
C LEU A 129 -3.77 0.07 -16.44
N TYR A 130 -4.61 0.54 -17.35
CA TYR A 130 -5.65 -0.28 -17.97
C TYR A 130 -5.07 -1.34 -18.90
N GLY A 131 -4.18 -0.95 -19.83
CA GLY A 131 -3.62 -1.85 -20.84
C GLY A 131 -2.68 -2.91 -20.28
N SER A 132 -1.94 -2.60 -19.20
CA SER A 132 -0.95 -3.51 -18.61
C SER A 132 -1.41 -4.14 -17.29
N GLY A 133 -2.59 -3.81 -16.79
CA GLY A 133 -3.09 -4.31 -15.49
C GLY A 133 -2.21 -3.94 -14.30
N LEU A 134 -1.54 -2.80 -14.37
CA LEU A 134 -0.69 -2.30 -13.29
C LEU A 134 -1.54 -1.76 -12.14
N ARG A 135 -1.04 -1.91 -10.91
CA ARG A 135 -1.62 -1.19 -9.77
C ARG A 135 -1.18 0.27 -9.83
N LEU A 136 -2.00 1.18 -9.28
CA LEU A 136 -1.71 2.63 -9.31
C LEU A 136 -0.26 2.95 -8.93
N MET A 137 0.20 2.44 -7.79
CA MET A 137 1.57 2.72 -7.32
C MET A 137 2.67 2.01 -8.12
N GLU A 138 2.36 0.93 -8.83
CA GLU A 138 3.29 0.28 -9.75
C GLU A 138 3.51 1.15 -10.97
N GLY A 139 2.43 1.69 -11.56
CA GLY A 139 2.52 2.64 -12.67
C GLY A 139 3.21 3.95 -12.30
N LEU A 140 2.86 4.55 -11.14
CA LEU A 140 3.47 5.81 -10.68
C LEU A 140 4.97 5.69 -10.31
N ARG A 141 5.46 4.47 -10.04
CA ARG A 141 6.86 4.21 -9.72
C ARG A 141 7.65 3.61 -10.87
N LEU A 142 7.03 3.51 -12.02
CA LEU A 142 7.65 2.94 -13.21
C LEU A 142 8.86 3.77 -13.63
N ARG A 143 9.94 3.12 -13.94
CA ARG A 143 11.19 3.74 -14.42
C ARG A 143 11.33 3.48 -15.92
N VAL A 144 12.08 4.34 -16.60
CA VAL A 144 12.38 4.15 -18.02
C VAL A 144 12.97 2.77 -18.30
N GLN A 145 13.90 2.31 -17.46
CA GLN A 145 14.56 1.01 -17.60
C GLN A 145 13.65 -0.21 -17.36
N ASP A 146 12.44 0.00 -16.83
CA ASP A 146 11.49 -1.08 -16.57
C ASP A 146 10.60 -1.35 -17.79
N ILE A 147 10.70 -0.53 -18.84
CA ILE A 147 9.95 -0.64 -20.09
C ILE A 147 10.85 -1.25 -21.15
N ASP A 148 10.40 -2.35 -21.72
CA ASP A 148 11.05 -3.02 -22.83
C ASP A 148 10.17 -2.85 -24.07
N PHE A 149 10.62 -2.02 -25.01
CA PHE A 149 9.89 -1.70 -26.23
C PHE A 149 10.02 -2.79 -27.30
N ASP A 150 11.09 -3.58 -27.27
CA ASP A 150 11.31 -4.65 -28.24
C ASP A 150 10.43 -5.86 -27.94
N TYR A 151 10.32 -6.21 -26.65
CA TYR A 151 9.46 -7.30 -26.20
C TYR A 151 8.06 -6.84 -25.80
N LEU A 152 7.71 -5.57 -26.00
CA LEU A 152 6.43 -4.97 -25.61
C LEU A 152 6.02 -5.38 -24.19
N SER A 153 6.89 -5.13 -23.24
CA SER A 153 6.69 -5.58 -21.86
C SER A 153 7.14 -4.56 -20.81
N VAL A 154 6.57 -4.67 -19.64
CA VAL A 154 6.89 -3.83 -18.46
C VAL A 154 7.28 -4.73 -17.30
N MET A 155 8.42 -4.46 -16.68
CA MET A 155 8.87 -5.15 -15.48
C MET A 155 8.32 -4.46 -14.23
N VAL A 156 7.57 -5.19 -13.43
CA VAL A 156 7.04 -4.73 -12.15
C VAL A 156 7.88 -5.30 -11.03
N TRP A 157 8.58 -4.43 -10.33
CA TRP A 157 9.41 -4.80 -9.19
C TRP A 157 8.64 -4.71 -7.88
N GLN A 158 8.84 -5.69 -6.99
CA GLN A 158 8.32 -5.69 -5.64
C GLN A 158 6.80 -5.40 -5.55
N GLY A 159 6.02 -6.02 -6.42
CA GLY A 159 4.56 -5.94 -6.41
C GLY A 159 3.96 -6.51 -5.12
N LYS A 160 2.65 -6.75 -5.08
CA LYS A 160 1.96 -7.33 -3.91
C LYS A 160 2.63 -8.63 -3.47
N GLY A 161 3.07 -8.70 -2.22
CA GLY A 161 3.79 -9.84 -1.67
C GLY A 161 5.28 -9.88 -2.05
N ASN A 162 5.86 -8.75 -2.43
CA ASN A 162 7.28 -8.60 -2.83
C ASN A 162 7.67 -9.47 -4.03
N LYS A 163 6.72 -9.76 -4.93
CA LYS A 163 6.94 -10.56 -6.13
C LYS A 163 7.18 -9.67 -7.34
N ASN A 164 8.18 -10.04 -8.14
CA ASN A 164 8.43 -9.42 -9.43
C ASN A 164 7.57 -10.11 -10.49
N ARG A 165 7.09 -9.35 -11.48
CA ARG A 165 6.39 -9.89 -12.62
C ARG A 165 6.62 -9.05 -13.87
N ARG A 166 6.56 -9.69 -15.03
CA ARG A 166 6.51 -9.01 -16.33
C ARG A 166 5.05 -8.96 -16.79
N VAL A 167 4.63 -7.84 -17.33
CA VAL A 167 3.29 -7.64 -17.91
C VAL A 167 3.44 -7.10 -19.33
N THR A 168 2.42 -7.29 -20.15
CA THR A 168 2.40 -6.79 -21.53
C THR A 168 2.27 -5.28 -21.58
N LEU A 169 2.94 -4.66 -22.54
CA LEU A 169 2.77 -3.27 -22.96
C LEU A 169 1.92 -3.22 -24.21
N ALA A 170 0.84 -2.44 -24.21
CA ALA A 170 0.06 -2.21 -25.42
C ALA A 170 0.89 -1.41 -26.43
N GLU A 171 0.97 -1.89 -27.66
CA GLU A 171 1.78 -1.29 -28.73
C GLU A 171 1.36 0.15 -29.04
N GLU A 172 0.08 0.43 -28.94
CA GLU A 172 -0.50 1.77 -29.15
C GLU A 172 0.04 2.82 -28.18
N LEU A 173 0.58 2.41 -27.04
CA LEU A 173 1.16 3.32 -26.02
C LEU A 173 2.63 3.63 -26.27
N VAL A 174 3.30 2.89 -27.15
CA VAL A 174 4.75 3.06 -27.41
C VAL A 174 5.10 4.48 -27.86
N PRO A 175 4.40 5.11 -28.83
CA PRO A 175 4.72 6.48 -29.24
C PRO A 175 4.58 7.48 -28.08
N ALA A 176 3.49 7.39 -27.32
CA ALA A 176 3.22 8.29 -26.20
C ALA A 176 4.23 8.13 -25.07
N LEU A 177 4.66 6.90 -24.78
CA LEU A 177 5.70 6.62 -23.79
C LEU A 177 7.08 7.14 -24.23
N LYS A 178 7.45 6.96 -25.50
CA LYS A 178 8.71 7.51 -26.06
C LYS A 178 8.72 9.04 -25.98
N ASN A 179 7.61 9.70 -26.30
CA ASN A 179 7.47 11.15 -26.17
C ASN A 179 7.61 11.59 -24.69
N GLN A 180 6.97 10.87 -23.77
CA GLN A 180 7.11 11.15 -22.33
C GLN A 180 8.55 10.99 -21.85
N ILE A 181 9.24 9.94 -22.28
CA ILE A 181 10.67 9.72 -21.95
C ILE A 181 11.53 10.86 -22.50
N SER A 182 11.29 11.30 -23.74
CA SER A 182 12.00 12.43 -24.32
C SER A 182 11.77 13.72 -23.52
N ALA A 183 10.54 14.02 -23.13
CA ALA A 183 10.21 15.18 -22.30
C ALA A 183 10.89 15.14 -20.94
N VAL A 184 10.91 13.98 -20.28
CA VAL A 184 11.60 13.79 -18.98
C VAL A 184 13.10 13.96 -19.15
N ASN A 185 13.69 13.45 -20.24
CA ASN A 185 15.12 13.62 -20.52
C ASN A 185 15.49 15.10 -20.75
N GLN A 186 14.65 15.86 -21.47
CA GLN A 186 14.86 17.30 -21.63
C GLN A 186 14.83 18.04 -20.31
N LEU A 187 13.86 17.73 -19.45
CA LEU A 187 13.78 18.29 -18.09
C LEU A 187 15.03 17.97 -17.29
N PHE A 188 15.45 16.70 -17.29
CA PHE A 188 16.67 16.26 -16.61
C PHE A 188 17.92 17.01 -17.07
N LEU A 189 18.07 17.23 -18.40
CA LEU A 189 19.17 18.02 -18.95
C LEU A 189 19.12 19.50 -18.53
N CYS A 190 17.95 20.06 -18.30
CA CYS A 190 17.79 21.39 -17.70
C CYS A 190 18.17 21.40 -16.22
N ASP A 191 17.72 20.41 -15.46
CA ASP A 191 17.98 20.29 -14.02
C ASP A 191 19.48 20.15 -13.73
N ILE A 192 20.22 19.34 -14.51
CA ILE A 192 21.68 19.17 -14.35
C ILE A 192 22.45 20.49 -14.54
N LYS A 193 21.95 21.41 -15.36
CA LYS A 193 22.58 22.73 -15.57
C LYS A 193 22.39 23.67 -14.37
N ASN A 194 21.44 23.38 -13.49
CA ASN A 194 21.21 24.16 -12.28
C ASN A 194 22.23 23.77 -11.21
N GLN A 195 23.02 24.72 -10.73
CA GLN A 195 24.04 24.49 -9.68
C GLN A 195 23.41 24.07 -8.34
N GLU A 196 22.15 24.42 -8.09
CA GLU A 196 21.41 24.04 -6.87
C GLU A 196 20.75 22.66 -6.98
N TYR A 197 20.85 21.97 -8.12
CA TYR A 197 20.24 20.67 -8.30
C TYR A 197 20.91 19.60 -7.44
N ALA A 198 20.22 19.22 -6.36
CA ALA A 198 20.69 18.19 -5.43
C ALA A 198 20.56 16.75 -5.95
N GLY A 199 20.04 16.56 -7.17
CA GLY A 199 19.74 15.25 -7.74
C GLY A 199 18.37 14.70 -7.36
N VAL A 200 18.00 13.56 -7.96
CA VAL A 200 16.75 12.87 -7.63
C VAL A 200 16.87 12.07 -6.33
N TRP A 201 15.80 12.08 -5.54
CA TRP A 201 15.77 11.27 -4.34
C TRP A 201 15.77 9.77 -4.67
N LEU A 202 16.71 9.03 -4.09
CA LEU A 202 16.79 7.59 -4.19
C LEU A 202 16.29 6.93 -2.90
N PRO A 203 15.38 5.93 -2.99
CA PRO A 203 14.81 5.29 -1.82
C PRO A 203 15.82 4.39 -1.09
N TYR A 204 15.67 4.32 0.25
CA TYR A 204 16.40 3.40 1.14
C TYR A 204 17.92 3.57 1.07
N ALA A 205 18.64 2.46 0.91
CA ALA A 205 20.10 2.44 0.84
C ALA A 205 20.67 2.74 -0.57
N LEU A 206 19.80 2.97 -1.57
CA LEU A 206 20.26 3.21 -2.95
C LEU A 206 21.10 4.48 -3.07
N SER A 207 20.78 5.54 -2.33
CA SER A 207 21.58 6.77 -2.28
C SER A 207 23.00 6.55 -1.78
N ARG A 208 23.21 5.61 -0.85
CA ARG A 208 24.55 5.23 -0.36
C ARG A 208 25.28 4.29 -1.31
N LYS A 209 24.54 3.36 -1.95
CA LYS A 209 25.11 2.38 -2.89
C LYS A 209 25.48 3.02 -4.22
N TYR A 210 24.73 4.01 -4.66
CA TYR A 210 24.92 4.71 -5.93
C TYR A 210 24.92 6.23 -5.72
N PRO A 211 25.98 6.79 -5.13
CA PRO A 211 26.03 8.22 -4.77
C PRO A 211 25.95 9.17 -5.96
N ASN A 212 26.36 8.72 -7.14
CA ASN A 212 26.35 9.50 -8.38
C ASN A 212 25.10 9.29 -9.25
N ALA A 213 24.23 8.34 -8.91
CA ALA A 213 23.01 8.05 -9.69
C ALA A 213 21.89 9.10 -9.59
N PRO A 214 21.87 10.02 -8.61
CA PRO A 214 20.92 11.13 -8.60
C PRO A 214 21.24 12.25 -9.61
N LYS A 215 22.43 12.26 -10.19
CA LYS A 215 22.90 13.32 -11.11
C LYS A 215 23.09 12.81 -12.52
#